data_c47a2fcd41996b845f8e98462c4d3a20
#
_entry.id   c47a2fcd41996b845f8e98462c4d3a20
#
_cell.length_a   1.000
_cell.length_b   1.000
_cell.length_c   1.000
_cell.angle_alpha   90.00
_cell.angle_beta   90.00
_cell.angle_gamma   90.00
#
_symmetry.space_group_name_H-M   'P 1'
#
loop_
_entity.id
_entity.type
_entity.pdbx_description
1 polymer ?
#
loop_
_entity_poly.entity_id
_entity_poly.type
_entity_poly.pdbx_seq_one_letter_code
_entity_poly.pdbx_strand_id
1 'polypeptide(L)'
;MQAQNEFEALRRETTSWWWIARSKLLREAVAQAVGGKREARVLDLGCTAELDFDGSSLLRTVNAHSSLPALAFHQLQERHNLICTSSEELSFGSNSFDAVVAGDVLQTVTDDLATLREMKRVLKDGGTLCLTVPAYPALWGEQDEARGHRRRYTANELRRKLNNSGFEVTRVSYLVASGFIPAFIERIGKNIFTKSIDRYRRSARQSRSLNAAMVLLLDCERFLIRFINLPFGTRVVCWARKPAVVAERVTVPAWERQWAGQPLPQGG
;
A
#
# COMPACT_ATOMS: atom_id res chain seq x y z
N MET A 1 -10.53 -5.19 26.71
CA MET A 1 -9.11 -5.60 26.78
C MET A 1 -8.45 -5.70 25.41
N GLN A 2 -9.04 -6.41 24.42
CA GLN A 2 -8.47 -6.53 23.05
C GLN A 2 -8.40 -5.19 22.29
N ALA A 3 -9.48 -4.41 22.28
CA ALA A 3 -9.52 -3.07 21.66
C ALA A 3 -8.51 -2.08 22.29
N GLN A 4 -8.32 -2.16 23.58
CA GLN A 4 -7.37 -1.32 24.31
C GLN A 4 -5.91 -1.67 24.00
N ASN A 5 -5.64 -2.96 23.81
CA ASN A 5 -4.32 -3.45 23.38
C ASN A 5 -4.02 -3.01 21.93
N GLU A 6 -5.00 -3.05 21.04
CA GLU A 6 -4.87 -2.60 19.65
C GLU A 6 -4.60 -1.08 19.60
N PHE A 7 -5.34 -0.30 20.37
CA PHE A 7 -5.15 1.14 20.48
C PHE A 7 -3.73 1.52 20.96
N GLU A 8 -3.24 0.86 22.02
CA GLU A 8 -1.89 1.06 22.52
C GLU A 8 -0.81 0.63 21.52
N ALA A 9 -1.07 -0.43 20.75
CA ALA A 9 -0.18 -0.90 19.71
C ALA A 9 -0.06 0.16 18.59
N LEU A 10 -1.18 0.69 18.12
CA LEU A 10 -1.23 1.76 17.10
C LEU A 10 -0.53 3.02 17.57
N ARG A 11 -0.77 3.47 18.81
CA ARG A 11 -0.11 4.64 19.39
C ARG A 11 1.41 4.52 19.42
N ARG A 12 1.92 3.32 19.70
CA ARG A 12 3.37 3.06 19.65
C ARG A 12 3.90 2.98 18.24
N GLU A 13 3.10 2.50 17.31
CA GLU A 13 3.49 2.30 15.92
C GLU A 13 3.58 3.63 15.17
N THR A 14 2.64 4.54 15.35
CA THR A 14 2.59 5.85 14.66
C THR A 14 3.77 6.76 14.98
N THR A 15 4.43 6.58 16.13
CA THR A 15 5.65 7.33 16.50
C THR A 15 6.94 6.66 16.02
N SER A 16 6.86 5.49 15.42
CA SER A 16 8.05 4.74 14.98
C SER A 16 8.65 5.31 13.70
N TRP A 17 9.98 5.20 13.59
CA TRP A 17 10.72 5.58 12.38
C TRP A 17 10.16 4.94 11.10
N TRP A 18 9.70 3.68 11.19
CA TRP A 18 9.13 2.98 10.05
C TRP A 18 7.81 3.60 9.61
N TRP A 19 6.92 3.91 10.54
CA TRP A 19 5.66 4.57 10.23
C TRP A 19 5.89 5.90 9.52
N ILE A 20 6.75 6.76 10.10
CA ILE A 20 7.08 8.07 9.55
C ILE A 20 7.68 7.95 8.13
N ALA A 21 8.64 7.04 7.93
CA ALA A 21 9.27 6.86 6.62
C ALA A 21 8.29 6.29 5.58
N ARG A 22 7.45 5.33 5.96
CA ARG A 22 6.41 4.75 5.11
C ARG A 22 5.38 5.78 4.69
N SER A 23 4.87 6.57 5.64
CA SER A 23 3.90 7.63 5.37
C SER A 23 4.46 8.64 4.36
N LYS A 24 5.70 9.08 4.53
CA LYS A 24 6.38 9.96 3.56
C LYS A 24 6.46 9.34 2.17
N LEU A 25 6.86 8.07 2.09
CA LEU A 25 6.95 7.34 0.82
C LEU A 25 5.59 7.26 0.11
N LEU A 26 4.54 6.85 0.85
CA LEU A 26 3.20 6.70 0.29
C LEU A 26 2.60 8.04 -0.13
N ARG A 27 2.84 9.10 0.62
CA ARG A 27 2.46 10.48 0.22
C ARG A 27 3.10 10.90 -1.10
N GLU A 28 4.40 10.68 -1.27
CA GLU A 28 5.08 10.98 -2.52
C GLU A 28 4.55 10.14 -3.68
N ALA A 29 4.28 8.85 -3.44
CA ALA A 29 3.69 7.97 -4.43
C ALA A 29 2.32 8.47 -4.90
N VAL A 30 1.48 8.94 -3.97
CA VAL A 30 0.19 9.57 -4.30
C VAL A 30 0.39 10.83 -5.11
N ALA A 31 1.25 11.74 -4.65
CA ALA A 31 1.51 13.00 -5.35
C ALA A 31 1.95 12.78 -6.81
N GLN A 32 2.81 11.78 -7.04
CA GLN A 32 3.22 11.38 -8.39
C GLN A 32 2.07 10.75 -9.19
N ALA A 33 1.27 9.87 -8.56
CA ALA A 33 0.16 9.18 -9.21
C ALA A 33 -0.93 10.14 -9.69
N VAL A 34 -1.24 11.16 -8.89
CA VAL A 34 -2.31 12.12 -9.24
C VAL A 34 -1.84 13.26 -10.13
N GLY A 35 -0.51 13.50 -10.22
CA GLY A 35 0.08 14.45 -11.19
C GLY A 35 -0.48 15.87 -11.12
N GLY A 36 -0.84 16.36 -9.92
CA GLY A 36 -1.47 17.69 -9.76
C GLY A 36 -2.95 17.76 -10.16
N LYS A 37 -3.59 16.64 -10.39
CA LYS A 37 -5.03 16.55 -10.72
C LYS A 37 -5.86 17.10 -9.56
N ARG A 38 -6.69 18.10 -9.83
CA ARG A 38 -7.59 18.68 -8.85
C ARG A 38 -8.68 17.67 -8.47
N GLU A 39 -9.03 17.62 -7.19
CA GLU A 39 -10.07 16.73 -6.64
C GLU A 39 -9.83 15.23 -6.89
N ALA A 40 -8.57 14.81 -7.06
CA ALA A 40 -8.25 13.39 -7.18
C ALA A 40 -8.73 12.64 -5.94
N ARG A 41 -9.43 11.51 -6.17
CA ARG A 41 -9.92 10.65 -5.08
C ARG A 41 -8.87 9.58 -4.77
N VAL A 42 -8.46 9.52 -3.52
CA VAL A 42 -7.44 8.57 -3.05
C VAL A 42 -8.01 7.70 -1.94
N LEU A 43 -7.82 6.40 -2.05
CA LEU A 43 -8.12 5.45 -0.98
C LEU A 43 -6.83 5.11 -0.21
N ASP A 44 -6.80 5.42 1.09
CA ASP A 44 -5.78 4.93 2.03
C ASP A 44 -6.33 3.70 2.76
N LEU A 45 -5.97 2.52 2.26
CA LEU A 45 -6.38 1.26 2.85
C LEU A 45 -5.43 0.86 3.97
N GLY A 46 -5.99 0.69 5.17
CA GLY A 46 -5.26 0.46 6.40
C GLY A 46 -4.87 1.76 7.14
N CYS A 47 -5.31 2.93 6.65
CA CYS A 47 -5.04 4.25 7.25
C CYS A 47 -3.55 4.52 7.53
N THR A 48 -2.69 4.14 6.60
CA THR A 48 -1.25 4.02 6.84
C THR A 48 -0.40 5.15 6.27
N ALA A 49 -0.95 5.92 5.34
CA ALA A 49 -0.18 6.92 4.61
C ALA A 49 -0.23 8.32 5.22
N GLU A 50 -1.11 8.56 6.23
CA GLU A 50 -1.33 9.90 6.79
C GLU A 50 -1.54 10.93 5.67
N LEU A 51 -2.44 10.61 4.75
CA LEU A 51 -2.71 11.40 3.56
C LEU A 51 -3.55 12.66 3.85
N ASP A 52 -3.86 12.93 5.10
CA ASP A 52 -4.49 14.20 5.48
C ASP A 52 -3.48 15.32 5.19
N PHE A 53 -3.47 15.70 3.92
CA PHE A 53 -2.68 16.80 3.42
C PHE A 53 -3.18 18.07 4.07
N ASP A 54 -2.34 18.74 4.83
CA ASP A 54 -2.55 20.06 5.42
C ASP A 54 -3.23 20.99 4.41
N GLY A 55 -4.58 21.06 4.48
CA GLY A 55 -5.36 22.07 3.77
C GLY A 55 -5.24 22.15 2.24
N SER A 56 -4.50 21.25 1.59
CA SER A 56 -4.47 21.25 0.13
C SER A 56 -5.79 20.69 -0.39
N SER A 57 -6.68 21.55 -0.84
CA SER A 57 -8.00 21.27 -1.44
C SER A 57 -7.95 20.41 -2.72
N LEU A 58 -6.80 19.83 -3.04
CA LEU A 58 -6.55 19.11 -4.27
C LEU A 58 -6.88 17.61 -4.20
N LEU A 59 -6.95 17.02 -3.00
CA LEU A 59 -7.19 15.59 -2.83
C LEU A 59 -8.41 15.32 -1.97
N ARG A 60 -9.21 14.34 -2.39
CA ARG A 60 -10.31 13.76 -1.59
C ARG A 60 -9.87 12.40 -1.09
N THR A 61 -9.30 12.36 0.10
CA THR A 61 -8.84 11.11 0.73
C THR A 61 -10.01 10.42 1.44
N VAL A 62 -10.09 9.10 1.25
CA VAL A 62 -10.94 8.19 2.02
C VAL A 62 -10.02 7.24 2.75
N ASN A 63 -10.14 7.17 4.07
CA ASN A 63 -9.36 6.31 4.94
C ASN A 63 -10.21 5.08 5.29
N ALA A 64 -9.75 3.89 4.94
CA ALA A 64 -10.50 2.65 5.13
C ALA A 64 -9.74 1.65 6.00
N HIS A 65 -10.40 1.06 6.97
CA HIS A 65 -9.82 0.04 7.84
C HIS A 65 -10.88 -0.99 8.24
N SER A 66 -10.47 -2.25 8.45
CA SER A 66 -11.38 -3.33 8.87
C SER A 66 -11.65 -3.36 10.38
N SER A 67 -10.83 -2.67 11.18
CA SER A 67 -10.94 -2.63 12.65
C SER A 67 -11.57 -1.32 13.11
N LEU A 68 -12.69 -1.41 13.85
CA LEU A 68 -13.33 -0.26 14.49
C LEU A 68 -12.44 0.42 15.55
N PRO A 69 -11.70 -0.31 16.42
CA PRO A 69 -10.74 0.31 17.32
C PRO A 69 -9.65 1.12 16.61
N ALA A 70 -9.16 0.64 15.46
CA ALA A 70 -8.20 1.38 14.66
C ALA A 70 -8.81 2.66 14.08
N LEU A 71 -10.04 2.62 13.60
CA LEU A 71 -10.74 3.81 13.12
C LEU A 71 -10.98 4.82 14.24
N ALA A 72 -11.39 4.37 15.42
CA ALA A 72 -11.54 5.25 16.60
C ALA A 72 -10.21 5.91 16.99
N PHE A 73 -9.09 5.18 16.92
CA PHE A 73 -7.77 5.74 17.11
C PHE A 73 -7.46 6.84 16.09
N HIS A 74 -7.71 6.60 14.81
CA HIS A 74 -7.48 7.57 13.75
C HIS A 74 -8.40 8.79 13.85
N GLN A 75 -9.65 8.62 14.31
CA GLN A 75 -10.56 9.72 14.58
C GLN A 75 -10.04 10.65 15.68
N LEU A 76 -9.44 10.09 16.73
CA LEU A 76 -8.79 10.89 17.79
C LEU A 76 -7.52 11.61 17.30
N GLN A 77 -6.96 11.22 16.17
CA GLN A 77 -5.88 11.92 15.47
C GLN A 77 -6.42 12.93 14.43
N GLU A 78 -7.68 13.35 14.58
CA GLU A 78 -8.36 14.31 13.68
C GLU A 78 -8.41 13.88 12.21
N ARG A 79 -8.34 12.58 11.94
CA ARG A 79 -8.52 12.08 10.57
C ARG A 79 -9.99 12.05 10.20
N HIS A 80 -10.25 12.40 8.96
CA HIS A 80 -11.59 12.49 8.40
C HIS A 80 -11.86 11.39 7.36
N ASN A 81 -13.12 11.27 6.91
CA ASN A 81 -13.55 10.31 5.89
C ASN A 81 -13.13 8.87 6.23
N LEU A 82 -13.33 8.46 7.48
CA LEU A 82 -13.03 7.14 7.99
C LEU A 82 -14.17 6.17 7.66
N ILE A 83 -13.85 5.03 7.04
CA ILE A 83 -14.83 4.01 6.65
C ILE A 83 -14.38 2.64 7.14
N CYS A 84 -15.30 1.93 7.81
CA CYS A 84 -15.10 0.54 8.19
C CYS A 84 -15.49 -0.38 7.03
N THR A 85 -14.51 -1.13 6.49
CA THR A 85 -14.75 -2.06 5.39
C THR A 85 -13.71 -3.18 5.39
N SER A 86 -14.11 -4.36 4.91
CA SER A 86 -13.14 -5.43 4.64
C SER A 86 -12.24 -5.05 3.47
N SER A 87 -10.95 -5.38 3.56
CA SER A 87 -10.03 -5.21 2.43
C SER A 87 -10.28 -6.23 1.31
N GLU A 88 -10.91 -7.36 1.64
CA GLU A 88 -11.26 -8.44 0.70
C GLU A 88 -12.59 -8.17 -0.03
N GLU A 89 -13.40 -7.22 0.48
CA GLU A 89 -14.68 -6.79 -0.08
C GLU A 89 -14.90 -5.31 0.24
N LEU A 90 -14.41 -4.43 -0.63
CA LEU A 90 -14.45 -3.00 -0.41
C LEU A 90 -15.84 -2.42 -0.70
N SER A 91 -16.40 -1.70 0.26
CA SER A 91 -17.72 -1.05 0.15
C SER A 91 -17.73 0.19 -0.75
N PHE A 92 -17.00 0.14 -1.87
CA PHE A 92 -16.92 1.23 -2.86
C PHE A 92 -17.29 0.74 -4.25
N GLY A 93 -17.85 1.65 -5.06
CA GLY A 93 -18.13 1.36 -6.46
C GLY A 93 -16.85 1.14 -7.29
N SER A 94 -16.97 0.44 -8.41
CA SER A 94 -15.87 0.28 -9.37
C SER A 94 -15.45 1.64 -9.94
N ASN A 95 -14.17 1.79 -10.31
CA ASN A 95 -13.64 3.01 -10.94
C ASN A 95 -13.85 4.29 -10.12
N SER A 96 -13.77 4.19 -8.78
CA SER A 96 -14.05 5.29 -7.85
C SER A 96 -12.82 6.13 -7.50
N PHE A 97 -11.62 5.57 -7.55
CA PHE A 97 -10.40 6.20 -7.06
C PHE A 97 -9.34 6.37 -8.14
N ASP A 98 -8.66 7.51 -8.11
CA ASP A 98 -7.51 7.80 -8.99
C ASP A 98 -6.24 7.10 -8.51
N ALA A 99 -6.12 6.92 -7.19
CA ALA A 99 -5.03 6.16 -6.57
C ALA A 99 -5.53 5.36 -5.35
N VAL A 100 -4.89 4.21 -5.12
CA VAL A 100 -5.03 3.40 -3.90
C VAL A 100 -3.65 3.24 -3.28
N VAL A 101 -3.55 3.48 -1.98
CA VAL A 101 -2.35 3.16 -1.20
C VAL A 101 -2.70 2.13 -0.15
N ALA A 102 -1.78 1.17 0.08
CA ALA A 102 -1.96 0.10 1.04
C ALA A 102 -0.62 -0.21 1.73
N GLY A 103 -0.41 0.43 2.87
CA GLY A 103 0.81 0.23 3.66
C GLY A 103 0.66 -0.94 4.62
N ASP A 104 1.38 -2.03 4.36
CA ASP A 104 1.39 -3.19 5.25
C ASP A 104 -0.04 -3.78 5.51
N VAL A 105 -0.84 -3.94 4.45
CA VAL A 105 -2.19 -4.54 4.49
C VAL A 105 -2.17 -6.00 4.05
N LEU A 106 -1.55 -6.33 2.91
CA LEU A 106 -1.67 -7.65 2.28
C LEU A 106 -1.21 -8.82 3.14
N GLN A 107 -0.29 -8.59 4.08
CA GLN A 107 0.19 -9.66 4.98
C GLN A 107 -0.81 -10.00 6.08
N THR A 108 -1.82 -9.19 6.34
CA THR A 108 -2.81 -9.40 7.42
C THR A 108 -4.09 -10.06 6.93
N VAL A 109 -4.42 -9.90 5.66
CA VAL A 109 -5.65 -10.44 5.06
C VAL A 109 -5.60 -11.95 4.83
N THR A 110 -6.76 -12.58 4.77
CA THR A 110 -6.85 -14.03 4.52
C THR A 110 -6.60 -14.35 3.06
N ASP A 111 -7.28 -13.66 2.15
CA ASP A 111 -7.11 -13.78 0.70
C ASP A 111 -6.51 -12.50 0.11
N ASP A 112 -5.20 -12.55 -0.13
CA ASP A 112 -4.47 -11.42 -0.73
C ASP A 112 -4.82 -11.20 -2.21
N LEU A 113 -5.22 -12.25 -2.93
CA LEU A 113 -5.66 -12.11 -4.32
C LEU A 113 -7.05 -11.46 -4.41
N ALA A 114 -7.98 -11.80 -3.50
CA ALA A 114 -9.27 -11.10 -3.42
C ALA A 114 -9.04 -9.61 -3.12
N THR A 115 -8.19 -9.32 -2.14
CA THR A 115 -7.82 -7.93 -1.80
C THR A 115 -7.23 -7.17 -3.00
N LEU A 116 -6.33 -7.79 -3.75
CA LEU A 116 -5.76 -7.16 -4.95
C LEU A 116 -6.80 -6.94 -6.05
N ARG A 117 -7.74 -7.89 -6.25
CA ARG A 117 -8.84 -7.72 -7.21
C ARG A 117 -9.76 -6.55 -6.80
N GLU A 118 -10.08 -6.42 -5.52
CA GLU A 118 -10.88 -5.31 -4.99
C GLU A 118 -10.17 -3.96 -5.16
N MET A 119 -8.87 -3.88 -4.82
CA MET A 119 -8.07 -2.68 -5.09
C MET A 119 -8.10 -2.30 -6.57
N LYS A 120 -8.00 -3.29 -7.48
CA LYS A 120 -8.11 -3.05 -8.92
C LYS A 120 -9.51 -2.60 -9.32
N ARG A 121 -10.56 -3.23 -8.78
CA ARG A 121 -11.95 -2.90 -9.09
C ARG A 121 -12.28 -1.45 -8.76
N VAL A 122 -11.88 -1.00 -7.59
CA VAL A 122 -12.16 0.37 -7.12
C VAL A 122 -11.30 1.44 -7.80
N LEU A 123 -10.13 1.09 -8.33
CA LEU A 123 -9.29 1.98 -9.12
C LEU A 123 -9.95 2.32 -10.45
N LYS A 124 -9.86 3.57 -10.87
CA LYS A 124 -10.16 4.01 -12.24
C LYS A 124 -9.17 3.40 -13.23
N ASP A 125 -9.58 3.27 -14.47
CA ASP A 125 -8.68 2.89 -15.56
C ASP A 125 -7.51 3.87 -15.66
N GLY A 126 -6.31 3.35 -15.75
CA GLY A 126 -5.08 4.14 -15.64
C GLY A 126 -4.71 4.58 -14.21
N GLY A 127 -5.53 4.26 -13.20
CA GLY A 127 -5.27 4.56 -11.80
C GLY A 127 -4.08 3.78 -11.23
N THR A 128 -3.47 4.31 -10.19
CA THR A 128 -2.22 3.80 -9.61
C THR A 128 -2.45 3.16 -8.24
N LEU A 129 -1.87 1.98 -8.05
CA LEU A 129 -1.72 1.32 -6.75
C LEU A 129 -0.28 1.52 -6.26
N CYS A 130 -0.12 1.95 -5.01
CA CYS A 130 1.15 1.87 -4.29
C CYS A 130 0.97 1.07 -3.01
N LEU A 131 1.80 0.06 -2.81
CA LEU A 131 1.72 -0.76 -1.60
C LEU A 131 3.09 -1.11 -1.04
N THR A 132 3.12 -1.37 0.28
CA THR A 132 4.28 -1.93 0.98
C THR A 132 3.90 -3.21 1.68
N VAL A 133 4.83 -4.16 1.72
CA VAL A 133 4.68 -5.44 2.43
C VAL A 133 6.00 -5.85 3.10
N PRO A 134 5.98 -6.66 4.16
CA PRO A 134 7.17 -7.22 4.76
C PRO A 134 7.86 -8.18 3.79
N ALA A 135 9.20 -8.06 3.69
CA ALA A 135 10.02 -8.87 2.81
C ALA A 135 10.43 -10.19 3.44
N TYR A 136 10.68 -11.17 2.57
CA TYR A 136 11.26 -12.48 2.80
C TYR A 136 10.57 -13.34 3.86
N PRO A 137 9.94 -14.46 3.47
CA PRO A 137 9.38 -15.45 4.39
C PRO A 137 10.42 -15.94 5.43
N ALA A 138 11.69 -16.05 5.05
CA ALA A 138 12.79 -16.43 5.95
C ALA A 138 13.02 -15.46 7.12
N LEU A 139 12.53 -14.22 7.03
CA LEU A 139 12.60 -13.23 8.10
C LEU A 139 11.37 -13.26 9.04
N TRP A 140 10.51 -14.27 8.92
CA TRP A 140 9.35 -14.46 9.80
C TRP A 140 9.77 -14.53 11.27
N GLY A 141 9.03 -13.91 12.20
CA GLY A 141 9.33 -13.89 13.60
C GLY A 141 8.14 -13.55 14.49
N GLU A 142 8.37 -13.57 15.80
CA GLU A 142 7.38 -13.27 16.83
C GLU A 142 6.64 -11.93 16.61
N GLN A 143 7.32 -10.96 15.99
CA GLN A 143 6.69 -9.67 15.66
C GLN A 143 5.64 -9.78 14.56
N ASP A 144 5.78 -10.73 13.63
CA ASP A 144 4.77 -10.97 12.61
C ASP A 144 3.52 -11.56 13.27
N GLU A 145 3.70 -12.54 14.15
CA GLU A 145 2.61 -13.16 14.91
C GLU A 145 1.90 -12.16 15.80
N ALA A 146 2.67 -11.35 16.54
CA ALA A 146 2.12 -10.31 17.42
C ALA A 146 1.31 -9.22 16.68
N ARG A 147 1.57 -9.04 15.37
CA ARG A 147 0.85 -8.09 14.51
C ARG A 147 -0.25 -8.76 13.68
N GLY A 148 -0.50 -10.04 13.86
CA GLY A 148 -1.47 -10.79 13.09
C GLY A 148 -1.08 -10.96 11.62
N HIS A 149 0.21 -10.88 11.29
CA HIS A 149 0.66 -11.20 9.93
C HIS A 149 0.40 -12.66 9.62
N ARG A 150 0.10 -12.95 8.37
CA ARG A 150 -0.11 -14.30 7.85
C ARG A 150 0.99 -14.73 6.89
N ARG A 151 1.70 -13.74 6.30
CA ARG A 151 2.71 -13.98 5.26
C ARG A 151 3.68 -12.83 5.11
N ARG A 152 4.79 -13.13 4.44
CA ARG A 152 5.77 -12.18 3.93
C ARG A 152 6.02 -12.48 2.47
N TYR A 153 6.54 -11.52 1.72
CA TYR A 153 6.65 -11.60 0.26
C TYR A 153 8.09 -11.41 -0.22
N THR A 154 8.41 -12.03 -1.33
CA THR A 154 9.54 -11.61 -2.16
C THR A 154 9.05 -10.63 -3.23
N ALA A 155 9.95 -9.79 -3.77
CA ALA A 155 9.61 -8.87 -4.85
C ALA A 155 9.02 -9.60 -6.07
N ASN A 156 9.58 -10.76 -6.43
CA ASN A 156 9.10 -11.55 -7.56
C ASN A 156 7.73 -12.19 -7.31
N GLU A 157 7.48 -12.66 -6.10
CA GLU A 157 6.16 -13.19 -5.73
C GLU A 157 5.09 -12.10 -5.79
N LEU A 158 5.36 -10.94 -5.19
CA LEU A 158 4.44 -9.81 -5.21
C LEU A 158 4.13 -9.36 -6.65
N ARG A 159 5.15 -9.26 -7.49
CA ARG A 159 4.99 -8.94 -8.91
C ARG A 159 4.08 -9.93 -9.62
N ARG A 160 4.29 -11.24 -9.41
CA ARG A 160 3.43 -12.29 -10.02
C ARG A 160 1.98 -12.17 -9.56
N LYS A 161 1.74 -11.98 -8.25
CA LYS A 161 0.39 -11.83 -7.70
C LYS A 161 -0.32 -10.61 -8.28
N LEU A 162 0.36 -9.47 -8.40
CA LEU A 162 -0.18 -8.26 -9.02
C LEU A 162 -0.52 -8.47 -10.50
N ASN A 163 0.39 -9.06 -11.27
CA ASN A 163 0.14 -9.36 -12.69
C ASN A 163 -1.05 -10.33 -12.86
N ASN A 164 -1.13 -11.38 -12.03
CA ASN A 164 -2.24 -12.33 -12.05
C ASN A 164 -3.58 -11.69 -11.64
N SER A 165 -3.53 -10.61 -10.84
CA SER A 165 -4.71 -9.80 -10.52
C SER A 165 -5.02 -8.75 -11.59
N GLY A 166 -4.25 -8.74 -12.69
CA GLY A 166 -4.45 -7.89 -13.86
C GLY A 166 -3.96 -6.45 -13.67
N PHE A 167 -3.00 -6.23 -12.79
CA PHE A 167 -2.24 -4.99 -12.71
C PHE A 167 -1.04 -5.04 -13.65
N GLU A 168 -0.64 -3.88 -14.14
CA GLU A 168 0.64 -3.64 -14.79
C GLU A 168 1.63 -3.10 -13.77
N VAL A 169 2.61 -3.92 -13.38
CA VAL A 169 3.61 -3.54 -12.38
C VAL A 169 4.63 -2.62 -13.01
N THR A 170 4.60 -1.35 -12.64
CA THR A 170 5.51 -0.32 -13.17
C THR A 170 6.85 -0.34 -12.45
N ARG A 171 6.84 -0.63 -11.14
CA ARG A 171 8.07 -0.66 -10.35
C ARG A 171 7.95 -1.53 -9.12
N VAL A 172 9.04 -2.24 -8.78
CA VAL A 172 9.21 -2.93 -7.49
C VAL A 172 10.62 -2.65 -6.98
N SER A 173 10.73 -2.33 -5.70
CA SER A 173 12.02 -2.14 -5.01
C SER A 173 11.95 -2.71 -3.61
N TYR A 174 13.10 -3.06 -3.05
CA TYR A 174 13.19 -3.26 -1.62
C TYR A 174 13.37 -1.92 -0.90
N LEU A 175 13.10 -1.93 0.40
CA LEU A 175 13.26 -0.82 1.34
C LEU A 175 13.84 -1.33 2.64
N VAL A 176 14.39 -0.40 3.45
CA VAL A 176 15.01 -0.70 4.74
C VAL A 176 16.16 -1.69 4.53
N ALA A 177 17.02 -1.38 3.54
CA ALA A 177 18.22 -2.16 3.23
C ALA A 177 19.21 -2.15 4.41
N SER A 178 19.34 -1.02 5.10
CA SER A 178 20.14 -0.85 6.31
C SER A 178 19.70 -1.76 7.46
N GLY A 179 18.40 -2.06 7.56
CA GLY A 179 17.86 -2.99 8.55
C GLY A 179 17.96 -4.47 8.16
N PHE A 180 18.32 -4.77 6.90
CA PHE A 180 18.35 -6.14 6.40
C PHE A 180 19.48 -6.97 7.04
N ILE A 181 20.69 -6.43 7.08
CA ILE A 181 21.88 -7.13 7.63
C ILE A 181 21.66 -7.49 9.11
N PRO A 182 21.27 -6.56 10.00
CA PRO A 182 20.94 -6.90 11.38
C PRO A 182 19.81 -7.93 11.50
N ALA A 183 18.74 -7.80 10.72
CA ALA A 183 17.62 -8.74 10.75
C ALA A 183 18.01 -10.14 10.27
N PHE A 184 18.89 -10.24 9.28
CA PHE A 184 19.40 -11.49 8.75
C PHE A 184 20.34 -12.20 9.73
N ILE A 185 21.29 -11.44 10.33
CA ILE A 185 22.19 -11.96 11.37
C ILE A 185 21.41 -12.47 12.58
N GLU A 186 20.39 -11.73 13.01
CA GLU A 186 19.49 -12.15 14.10
C GLU A 186 18.82 -13.50 13.79
N ARG A 187 18.47 -13.72 12.52
CA ARG A 187 17.75 -14.94 12.12
C ARG A 187 18.65 -16.16 12.02
N ILE A 188 19.88 -15.98 11.51
CA ILE A 188 20.88 -17.06 11.46
C ILE A 188 21.45 -17.33 12.85
N GLY A 189 21.67 -16.28 13.65
CA GLY A 189 22.27 -16.35 14.98
C GLY A 189 21.29 -16.65 16.12
N LYS A 190 20.13 -17.27 15.85
CA LYS A 190 19.05 -17.53 16.84
C LYS A 190 19.48 -18.14 18.18
N ASN A 191 20.69 -18.69 18.29
CA ASN A 191 21.20 -19.31 19.52
C ASN A 191 22.21 -18.47 20.32
N ILE A 192 22.73 -17.35 19.80
CA ILE A 192 23.87 -16.65 20.45
C ILE A 192 23.55 -15.17 20.76
N PHE A 193 22.70 -14.48 19.99
CA PHE A 193 22.54 -13.01 20.07
C PHE A 193 21.16 -12.48 20.47
N THR A 194 20.16 -13.32 20.68
CA THR A 194 18.74 -12.94 20.86
C THR A 194 18.52 -11.89 21.96
N LYS A 195 19.18 -12.04 23.11
CA LYS A 195 19.03 -11.11 24.25
C LYS A 195 19.59 -9.69 23.99
N SER A 196 20.62 -9.58 23.14
CA SER A 196 21.28 -8.29 22.89
C SER A 196 20.52 -7.44 21.86
N ILE A 197 19.93 -8.07 20.84
CA ILE A 197 19.20 -7.40 19.77
C ILE A 197 17.81 -6.95 20.23
N ASP A 198 17.13 -7.74 21.06
CA ASP A 198 15.87 -7.31 21.68
C ASP A 198 16.06 -6.13 22.63
N ARG A 199 17.20 -6.06 23.31
CA ARG A 199 17.58 -4.91 24.13
C ARG A 199 17.83 -3.68 23.24
N TYR A 200 18.54 -3.84 22.14
CA TYR A 200 18.81 -2.76 21.18
C TYR A 200 17.52 -2.26 20.51
N ARG A 201 16.62 -3.16 20.08
CA ARG A 201 15.31 -2.80 19.50
C ARG A 201 14.40 -2.07 20.48
N ARG A 202 14.39 -2.49 21.76
CA ARG A 202 13.64 -1.78 22.81
C ARG A 202 14.26 -0.42 23.12
N SER A 203 15.57 -0.31 23.17
CA SER A 203 16.29 0.94 23.38
C SER A 203 16.11 1.90 22.20
N ALA A 204 16.18 1.39 20.95
CA ALA A 204 15.98 2.18 19.73
C ALA A 204 14.57 2.78 19.62
N ARG A 205 13.55 2.05 20.06
CA ARG A 205 12.16 2.55 20.11
C ARG A 205 11.96 3.66 21.16
N GLN A 206 12.83 3.74 22.17
CA GLN A 206 12.73 4.72 23.25
C GLN A 206 13.63 5.95 23.04
N SER A 207 14.69 5.85 22.23
CA SER A 207 15.61 6.96 21.98
C SER A 207 15.13 7.84 20.83
N ARG A 208 14.79 9.09 21.13
CA ARG A 208 14.39 10.09 20.12
C ARG A 208 15.48 10.33 19.09
N SER A 209 16.75 10.39 19.50
CA SER A 209 17.89 10.58 18.61
C SER A 209 18.10 9.43 17.63
N LEU A 210 17.96 8.19 18.10
CA LEU A 210 18.07 7.00 17.26
C LEU A 210 16.90 6.89 16.27
N ASN A 211 15.67 7.22 16.73
CA ASN A 211 14.51 7.29 15.86
C ASN A 211 14.71 8.33 14.74
N ALA A 212 15.21 9.53 15.07
CA ALA A 212 15.51 10.58 14.10
C ALA A 212 16.60 10.14 13.10
N ALA A 213 17.67 9.50 13.58
CA ALA A 213 18.73 8.96 12.72
C ALA A 213 18.21 7.90 11.75
N MET A 214 17.32 7.01 12.20
CA MET A 214 16.69 6.01 11.33
C MET A 214 15.75 6.65 10.30
N VAL A 215 14.99 7.68 10.67
CA VAL A 215 14.17 8.44 9.71
C VAL A 215 15.05 9.08 8.64
N LEU A 216 16.16 9.74 9.03
CA LEU A 216 17.08 10.35 8.09
C LEU A 216 17.71 9.31 7.13
N LEU A 217 18.13 8.17 7.66
CA LEU A 217 18.68 7.09 6.85
C LEU A 217 17.66 6.57 5.83
N LEU A 218 16.40 6.41 6.23
CA LEU A 218 15.34 5.98 5.31
C LEU A 218 14.93 7.10 4.35
N ASP A 219 15.07 8.36 4.70
CA ASP A 219 14.90 9.48 3.78
C ASP A 219 15.96 9.45 2.67
N CYS A 220 17.22 9.08 3.01
CA CYS A 220 18.27 8.83 2.02
C CYS A 220 17.93 7.62 1.12
N GLU A 221 17.51 6.49 1.70
CA GLU A 221 17.07 5.32 0.92
C GLU A 221 15.88 5.67 0.01
N ARG A 222 14.90 6.43 0.51
CA ARG A 222 13.74 6.91 -0.24
C ARG A 222 14.15 7.81 -1.43
N PHE A 223 15.15 8.67 -1.24
CA PHE A 223 15.72 9.46 -2.33
C PHE A 223 16.39 8.55 -3.37
N LEU A 224 17.19 7.59 -2.91
CA LEU A 224 17.94 6.66 -3.77
C LEU A 224 17.01 5.78 -4.62
N ILE A 225 15.92 5.29 -4.05
CA ILE A 225 14.96 4.44 -4.80
C ILE A 225 14.25 5.19 -5.93
N ARG A 226 14.33 6.52 -6.02
CA ARG A 226 13.83 7.25 -7.20
C ARG A 226 14.61 6.92 -8.45
N PHE A 227 15.89 6.58 -8.32
CA PHE A 227 16.81 6.35 -9.42
C PHE A 227 17.12 4.86 -9.64
N ILE A 228 17.22 4.09 -8.56
CA ILE A 228 17.58 2.66 -8.61
C ILE A 228 16.59 1.83 -7.81
N ASN A 229 16.48 0.55 -8.15
CA ASN A 229 15.77 -0.42 -7.33
C ASN A 229 16.77 -1.10 -6.40
N LEU A 230 16.52 -1.05 -5.09
CA LEU A 230 17.35 -1.75 -4.13
C LEU A 230 17.18 -3.27 -4.28
N PRO A 231 18.27 -4.05 -4.29
CA PRO A 231 18.22 -5.49 -4.51
C PRO A 231 17.81 -6.29 -3.27
N PHE A 232 17.86 -5.69 -2.09
CA PHE A 232 17.49 -6.31 -0.81
C PHE A 232 16.99 -5.27 0.19
N GLY A 233 16.25 -5.73 1.22
CA GLY A 233 15.71 -4.90 2.30
C GLY A 233 14.69 -5.68 3.11
N THR A 234 14.24 -5.18 4.24
CA THR A 234 13.24 -5.87 5.08
C THR A 234 11.80 -5.61 4.65
N ARG A 235 11.60 -4.74 3.65
CA ARG A 235 10.30 -4.40 3.07
C ARG A 235 10.37 -4.44 1.55
N VAL A 236 9.24 -4.69 0.91
CA VAL A 236 9.04 -4.51 -0.54
C VAL A 236 8.07 -3.37 -0.74
N VAL A 237 8.38 -2.46 -1.65
CA VAL A 237 7.44 -1.45 -2.16
C VAL A 237 7.15 -1.74 -3.62
N CYS A 238 5.90 -1.56 -4.00
CA CYS A 238 5.47 -1.80 -5.37
C CYS A 238 4.56 -0.66 -5.84
N TRP A 239 4.80 -0.22 -7.07
CA TRP A 239 3.92 0.64 -7.84
C TRP A 239 3.35 -0.18 -9.01
N ALA A 240 2.04 -0.13 -9.15
CA ALA A 240 1.34 -0.82 -10.21
C ALA A 240 0.22 0.06 -10.77
N ARG A 241 -0.18 -0.17 -12.00
CA ARG A 241 -1.22 0.58 -12.68
C ARG A 241 -2.35 -0.36 -13.08
N LYS A 242 -3.58 0.09 -12.94
CA LYS A 242 -4.69 -0.56 -13.62
C LYS A 242 -4.61 -0.20 -15.09
N PRO A 243 -4.48 -1.18 -16.01
CA PRO A 243 -4.49 -0.90 -17.43
C PRO A 243 -5.71 -0.08 -17.85
N ALA A 244 -5.53 0.91 -18.68
CA ALA A 244 -6.65 1.57 -19.30
C ALA A 244 -7.31 0.59 -20.27
N VAL A 245 -8.64 0.50 -20.23
CA VAL A 245 -9.37 -0.20 -21.26
C VAL A 245 -9.22 0.65 -22.54
N VAL A 246 -8.33 0.21 -23.42
CA VAL A 246 -8.33 0.74 -24.80
C VAL A 246 -9.65 0.28 -25.39
N ALA A 247 -10.61 1.18 -25.53
CA ALA A 247 -11.77 0.89 -26.35
C ALA A 247 -11.21 0.60 -27.75
N GLU A 248 -11.10 -0.69 -28.12
CA GLU A 248 -10.95 -1.04 -29.51
C GLU A 248 -12.05 -0.27 -30.25
N ARG A 249 -11.65 0.64 -31.11
CA ARG A 249 -12.60 1.20 -32.06
C ARG A 249 -13.11 -0.01 -32.81
N VAL A 250 -14.33 -0.42 -32.47
CA VAL A 250 -15.06 -1.37 -33.30
C VAL A 250 -15.10 -0.67 -34.69
N THR A 251 -14.17 -1.06 -35.53
CA THR A 251 -14.20 -0.66 -36.91
C THR A 251 -15.41 -1.37 -37.51
N VAL A 252 -16.55 -0.64 -37.53
CA VAL A 252 -17.77 -1.11 -38.17
C VAL A 252 -17.36 -1.51 -39.57
N PRO A 253 -17.50 -2.79 -39.97
CA PRO A 253 -17.09 -3.27 -41.27
C PRO A 253 -17.71 -2.40 -42.38
N ALA A 254 -16.99 -2.22 -43.47
CA ALA A 254 -17.42 -1.33 -44.55
C ALA A 254 -18.84 -1.65 -45.07
N TRP A 255 -19.25 -2.92 -45.01
CA TRP A 255 -20.58 -3.37 -45.40
C TRP A 255 -21.69 -2.90 -44.46
N GLU A 256 -21.42 -2.76 -43.14
CA GLU A 256 -22.42 -2.24 -42.17
C GLU A 256 -22.67 -0.74 -42.35
N ARG A 257 -21.65 0.00 -42.79
CA ARG A 257 -21.79 1.44 -43.13
C ARG A 257 -22.67 1.68 -44.33
N GLN A 258 -22.80 0.70 -45.23
CA GLN A 258 -23.59 0.80 -46.45
C GLN A 258 -25.09 0.75 -46.17
N TRP A 259 -25.52 0.20 -44.99
CA TRP A 259 -26.91 0.08 -44.60
C TRP A 259 -27.39 1.14 -43.59
N ALA A 260 -26.48 1.90 -42.99
CA ALA A 260 -26.80 2.90 -41.98
C ALA A 260 -27.55 4.15 -42.49
N GLY A 261 -27.87 4.23 -43.75
CA GLY A 261 -28.57 5.35 -44.38
C GLY A 261 -29.78 4.95 -45.24
N GLN A 262 -30.18 3.67 -45.27
CA GLN A 262 -31.35 3.28 -46.07
C GLN A 262 -32.63 3.29 -45.20
N PRO A 263 -33.72 3.92 -45.64
CA PRO A 263 -35.01 3.82 -44.94
C PRO A 263 -35.51 2.38 -45.03
N LEU A 264 -36.02 1.88 -43.88
CA LEU A 264 -36.66 0.56 -43.83
C LEU A 264 -37.75 0.46 -44.90
N PRO A 265 -37.84 -0.69 -45.65
CA PRO A 265 -38.91 -0.88 -46.63
C PRO A 265 -40.23 -0.84 -45.85
N GLN A 266 -41.12 0.06 -46.29
CA GLN A 266 -42.48 0.11 -45.77
C GLN A 266 -43.17 -1.17 -46.24
N GLY A 267 -43.54 -2.03 -45.28
CA GLY A 267 -44.25 -3.24 -45.57
C GLY A 267 -45.62 -2.91 -46.18
N GLY A 268 -45.89 -3.52 -47.31
CA GLY A 268 -47.20 -3.61 -47.94
C GLY A 268 -48.06 -4.65 -47.29
#